data_5b687e7713fcc7c745d85ba62035b2b9
#
_entry.id   5b687e7713fcc7c745d85ba62035b2b9
#
_cell.length_a   1.000
_cell.length_b   1.000
_cell.length_c   1.000
_cell.angle_alpha   90.00
_cell.angle_beta   90.00
_cell.angle_gamma   90.00
#
_symmetry.space_group_name_H-M   'P 1'
#
loop_
_entity.id
_entity.type
_entity.pdbx_description
1 polymer ?
#
loop_
_entity_poly.entity_id
_entity_poly.type
_entity_poly.pdbx_seq_one_letter_code
_entity_poly.pdbx_strand_id
1 'polypeptide(L)'
;MLLLVAGVTGASQTETRLTIARLQYDGGGDWYANPSSLPNLLRAIRERTSLKVEKTEARVRLTDDRLWDFPFLHVTGHGNIRLTETEVARLREYLLRGGFLHVSDNYGLDSAFRREIARVFPDRPLVDVPLSHPVYHLVYDFPRGLPKIHQHDGKPARGFGIFIGERLAVFYDYECDLGNGWENTEVYNDPPELHEAALRMGVNLFTYAITSRAVP
;
A
#
# COMPACT_ATOMS: atom_id res chain seq x y z
N MET A 1 -48.79 -37.48 -15.82
CA MET A 1 -47.69 -37.34 -14.85
C MET A 1 -46.66 -36.39 -15.45
N LEU A 2 -46.74 -35.10 -15.10
CA LEU A 2 -45.90 -34.03 -15.68
C LEU A 2 -44.72 -33.80 -14.75
N LEU A 3 -43.50 -34.11 -15.16
CA LEU A 3 -42.30 -33.80 -14.42
C LEU A 3 -41.94 -32.32 -14.64
N LEU A 4 -42.06 -31.51 -13.57
CA LEU A 4 -41.46 -30.17 -13.53
C LEU A 4 -39.94 -30.31 -13.25
N VAL A 5 -39.11 -29.98 -14.24
CA VAL A 5 -37.68 -29.79 -14.06
C VAL A 5 -37.46 -28.36 -13.54
N ALA A 6 -37.18 -28.23 -12.26
CA ALA A 6 -36.75 -26.95 -11.68
C ALA A 6 -35.33 -26.62 -12.15
N GLY A 7 -35.22 -25.65 -13.04
CA GLY A 7 -33.92 -25.10 -13.42
C GLY A 7 -33.25 -24.37 -12.24
N VAL A 8 -32.14 -24.89 -11.74
CA VAL A 8 -31.30 -24.18 -10.78
C VAL A 8 -30.56 -23.07 -11.55
N THR A 9 -31.04 -21.85 -11.44
CA THR A 9 -30.28 -20.66 -11.87
C THR A 9 -29.08 -20.47 -10.94
N GLY A 10 -27.93 -20.94 -11.35
CA GLY A 10 -26.69 -20.68 -10.66
C GLY A 10 -26.42 -19.16 -10.65
N ALA A 11 -26.56 -18.53 -9.51
CA ALA A 11 -26.07 -17.18 -9.32
C ALA A 11 -24.56 -17.19 -9.61
N SER A 12 -24.15 -16.49 -10.66
CA SER A 12 -22.74 -16.23 -10.94
C SER A 12 -22.18 -15.47 -9.75
N GLN A 13 -21.40 -16.12 -8.91
CA GLN A 13 -20.61 -15.43 -7.90
C GLN A 13 -19.62 -14.54 -8.64
N THR A 14 -19.88 -13.25 -8.65
CA THR A 14 -18.89 -12.26 -9.09
C THR A 14 -17.67 -12.42 -8.19
N GLU A 15 -16.62 -12.98 -8.76
CA GLU A 15 -15.34 -13.18 -8.06
C GLU A 15 -14.81 -11.81 -7.63
N THR A 16 -14.81 -11.53 -6.33
CA THR A 16 -14.31 -10.25 -5.79
C THR A 16 -12.82 -10.18 -6.06
N ARG A 17 -12.42 -9.28 -6.94
CA ARG A 17 -11.02 -9.03 -7.24
C ARG A 17 -10.46 -7.98 -6.30
N LEU A 18 -9.27 -8.25 -5.80
CA LEU A 18 -8.54 -7.31 -4.95
C LEU A 18 -7.95 -6.18 -5.79
N THR A 19 -7.78 -5.00 -5.21
CA THR A 19 -6.99 -3.94 -5.82
C THR A 19 -6.31 -3.07 -4.76
N ILE A 20 -5.40 -2.21 -5.20
CA ILE A 20 -4.79 -1.15 -4.40
C ILE A 20 -5.63 0.12 -4.57
N ALA A 21 -5.93 0.81 -3.49
CA ALA A 21 -6.56 2.11 -3.54
C ALA A 21 -5.55 3.22 -3.27
N ARG A 22 -5.39 4.13 -4.24
CA ARG A 22 -4.63 5.38 -4.08
C ARG A 22 -5.44 6.35 -3.24
N LEU A 23 -4.88 6.81 -2.14
CA LEU A 23 -5.54 7.76 -1.26
C LEU A 23 -5.46 9.19 -1.82
N GLN A 24 -6.61 9.80 -2.04
CA GLN A 24 -6.75 11.22 -2.34
C GLN A 24 -6.83 12.00 -1.03
N TYR A 25 -5.80 12.78 -0.73
CA TYR A 25 -5.71 13.60 0.46
C TYR A 25 -5.64 15.09 0.11
N ASP A 26 -5.98 15.94 1.06
CA ASP A 26 -5.85 17.39 0.95
C ASP A 26 -4.55 17.88 1.64
N GLY A 27 -4.23 19.16 1.47
CA GLY A 27 -3.05 19.78 2.07
C GLY A 27 -2.04 20.34 1.08
N GLY A 28 -2.27 20.14 -0.22
CA GLY A 28 -1.44 20.70 -1.29
C GLY A 28 -0.35 19.78 -1.83
N GLY A 29 -0.25 18.53 -1.31
CA GLY A 29 0.62 17.54 -1.92
C GLY A 29 -0.02 16.87 -3.15
N ASP A 30 0.81 16.32 -4.01
CA ASP A 30 0.42 15.75 -5.29
C ASP A 30 0.12 14.24 -5.17
N TRP A 31 -0.95 13.88 -4.43
CA TRP A 31 -1.40 12.50 -4.23
C TRP A 31 -1.50 11.67 -5.54
N TYR A 32 -1.59 12.34 -6.68
CA TYR A 32 -1.68 11.77 -8.02
C TYR A 32 -0.32 11.51 -8.68
N ALA A 33 0.79 11.78 -8.00
CA ALA A 33 2.13 11.47 -8.48
C ALA A 33 2.27 9.99 -8.84
N ASN A 34 3.22 9.69 -9.71
CA ASN A 34 3.54 8.32 -10.12
C ASN A 34 2.35 7.55 -10.74
N PRO A 35 1.79 8.04 -11.86
CA PRO A 35 0.54 7.51 -12.41
C PRO A 35 0.64 6.07 -12.95
N SER A 36 1.80 5.60 -13.39
CA SER A 36 2.00 4.23 -13.89
C SER A 36 2.41 3.25 -12.79
N SER A 37 2.77 3.72 -11.60
CA SER A 37 3.32 2.91 -10.51
C SER A 37 2.39 1.78 -10.07
N LEU A 38 1.16 2.08 -9.71
CA LEU A 38 0.22 1.07 -9.21
C LEU A 38 -0.28 0.11 -10.31
N PRO A 39 -0.56 0.54 -11.55
CA PRO A 39 -0.79 -0.38 -12.66
C PRO A 39 0.35 -1.37 -12.89
N ASN A 40 1.60 -0.92 -12.83
CA ASN A 40 2.79 -1.77 -12.96
C ASN A 40 2.91 -2.75 -11.78
N LEU A 41 2.73 -2.28 -10.55
CA LEU A 41 2.73 -3.14 -9.38
C LEU A 41 1.62 -4.21 -9.44
N LEU A 42 0.39 -3.82 -9.80
CA LEU A 42 -0.73 -4.75 -9.96
C LEU A 42 -0.46 -5.79 -11.06
N ARG A 43 0.23 -5.40 -12.15
CA ARG A 43 0.71 -6.34 -13.18
C ARG A 43 1.70 -7.33 -12.57
N ALA A 44 2.71 -6.84 -11.84
CA ALA A 44 3.71 -7.69 -11.20
C ALA A 44 3.08 -8.68 -10.21
N ILE A 45 2.09 -8.26 -9.41
CA ILE A 45 1.36 -9.14 -8.50
C ILE A 45 0.64 -10.26 -9.28
N ARG A 46 -0.08 -9.95 -10.36
CA ARG A 46 -0.77 -10.96 -11.19
C ARG A 46 0.16 -11.98 -11.82
N GLU A 47 1.34 -11.52 -12.26
CA GLU A 47 2.32 -12.37 -12.95
C GLU A 47 3.14 -13.25 -12.00
N ARG A 48 3.29 -12.82 -10.74
CA ARG A 48 4.25 -13.40 -9.79
C ARG A 48 3.60 -14.10 -8.59
N THR A 49 2.28 -14.00 -8.47
CA THR A 49 1.51 -14.63 -7.38
C THR A 49 0.24 -15.28 -7.91
N SER A 50 -0.42 -16.07 -7.08
CA SER A 50 -1.76 -16.62 -7.37
C SER A 50 -2.91 -15.65 -7.03
N LEU A 51 -2.60 -14.44 -6.55
CA LEU A 51 -3.60 -13.45 -6.15
C LEU A 51 -4.33 -12.89 -7.37
N LYS A 52 -5.66 -12.90 -7.30
CA LYS A 52 -6.51 -12.32 -8.33
C LYS A 52 -6.73 -10.84 -8.02
N VAL A 53 -6.02 -9.98 -8.74
CA VAL A 53 -6.11 -8.53 -8.57
C VAL A 53 -6.57 -7.86 -9.86
N GLU A 54 -7.17 -6.69 -9.74
CA GLU A 54 -7.58 -5.83 -10.86
C GLU A 54 -6.35 -5.36 -11.69
N LYS A 55 -6.61 -4.82 -12.87
CA LYS A 55 -5.56 -4.29 -13.74
C LYS A 55 -5.14 -2.87 -13.36
N THR A 56 -6.04 -2.14 -12.74
CA THR A 56 -5.86 -0.72 -12.38
C THR A 56 -6.15 -0.50 -10.91
N GLU A 57 -5.53 0.55 -10.36
CA GLU A 57 -5.85 1.00 -9.02
C GLU A 57 -7.27 1.58 -8.91
N ALA A 58 -7.82 1.58 -7.71
CA ALA A 58 -8.93 2.45 -7.33
C ALA A 58 -8.39 3.80 -6.80
N ARG A 59 -9.28 4.79 -6.73
CA ARG A 59 -9.02 6.07 -6.05
C ARG A 59 -10.08 6.27 -5.00
N VAL A 60 -9.68 6.70 -3.81
CA VAL A 60 -10.58 6.80 -2.66
C VAL A 60 -10.16 7.96 -1.76
N ARG A 61 -11.14 8.64 -1.17
CA ARG A 61 -10.95 9.53 -0.02
C ARG A 61 -11.23 8.76 1.27
N LEU A 62 -10.66 9.20 2.38
CA LEU A 62 -10.96 8.59 3.69
C LEU A 62 -12.44 8.73 4.08
N THR A 63 -13.14 9.70 3.50
CA THR A 63 -14.58 9.93 3.72
C THR A 63 -15.49 9.12 2.83
N ASP A 64 -14.98 8.43 1.83
CA ASP A 64 -15.79 7.61 0.91
C ASP A 64 -16.31 6.36 1.62
N ASP A 65 -17.54 5.96 1.32
CA ASP A 65 -18.13 4.72 1.85
C ASP A 65 -17.41 3.48 1.34
N ARG A 66 -16.83 3.56 0.13
CA ARG A 66 -16.04 2.48 -0.48
C ARG A 66 -14.67 2.25 0.16
N LEU A 67 -14.23 3.09 1.12
CA LEU A 67 -12.95 2.91 1.80
C LEU A 67 -12.74 1.47 2.31
N TRP A 68 -13.83 0.88 2.80
CA TRP A 68 -13.81 -0.46 3.42
C TRP A 68 -13.67 -1.63 2.43
N ASP A 69 -13.88 -1.36 1.13
CA ASP A 69 -13.75 -2.36 0.08
C ASP A 69 -12.27 -2.69 -0.23
N PHE A 70 -11.36 -1.80 0.16
CA PHE A 70 -9.95 -1.88 -0.20
C PHE A 70 -9.08 -2.35 0.97
N PRO A 71 -8.39 -3.49 0.84
CA PRO A 71 -7.50 -4.00 1.89
C PRO A 71 -6.19 -3.24 2.00
N PHE A 72 -5.79 -2.52 0.95
CA PHE A 72 -4.51 -1.86 0.80
C PHE A 72 -4.71 -0.42 0.30
N LEU A 73 -4.35 0.54 1.14
CA LEU A 73 -4.24 1.96 0.76
C LEU A 73 -2.79 2.31 0.44
N HIS A 74 -2.62 3.12 -0.60
CA HIS A 74 -1.33 3.68 -0.99
C HIS A 74 -1.36 5.19 -0.94
N VAL A 75 -0.38 5.77 -0.26
CA VAL A 75 -0.09 7.21 -0.23
C VAL A 75 1.24 7.45 -0.91
N THR A 76 1.26 8.42 -1.80
CA THR A 76 2.46 8.93 -2.46
C THR A 76 2.30 10.43 -2.66
N GLY A 77 3.36 11.13 -2.97
CA GLY A 77 3.34 12.54 -3.35
C GLY A 77 4.43 13.36 -2.69
N HIS A 78 4.61 14.57 -3.19
CA HIS A 78 5.52 15.56 -2.63
C HIS A 78 4.72 16.57 -1.78
N GLY A 79 5.40 17.21 -0.84
CA GLY A 79 4.83 18.33 -0.08
C GLY A 79 3.96 17.89 1.09
N ASN A 80 2.78 18.51 1.23
CA ASN A 80 2.03 18.46 2.47
C ASN A 80 0.79 17.56 2.40
N ILE A 81 0.57 16.79 3.46
CA ILE A 81 -0.68 16.07 3.74
C ILE A 81 -1.36 16.79 4.89
N ARG A 82 -2.68 16.97 4.81
CA ARG A 82 -3.49 17.47 5.90
C ARG A 82 -4.80 16.69 5.99
N LEU A 83 -5.03 16.07 7.14
CA LEU A 83 -6.25 15.33 7.43
C LEU A 83 -7.17 16.16 8.35
N THR A 84 -8.45 16.12 8.06
CA THR A 84 -9.49 16.59 8.98
C THR A 84 -9.63 15.63 10.16
N GLU A 85 -10.30 16.05 11.25
CA GLU A 85 -10.55 15.15 12.40
C GLU A 85 -11.37 13.91 12.00
N THR A 86 -12.32 14.07 11.08
CA THR A 86 -13.10 12.95 10.53
C THR A 86 -12.21 11.97 9.79
N GLU A 87 -11.29 12.45 8.96
CA GLU A 87 -10.37 11.60 8.21
C GLU A 87 -9.38 10.88 9.12
N VAL A 88 -8.89 11.54 10.16
CA VAL A 88 -8.05 10.93 11.21
C VAL A 88 -8.79 9.78 11.89
N ALA A 89 -10.05 9.99 12.29
CA ALA A 89 -10.87 8.96 12.92
C ALA A 89 -11.13 7.77 11.98
N ARG A 90 -11.47 8.05 10.72
CA ARG A 90 -11.75 7.00 9.72
C ARG A 90 -10.50 6.20 9.33
N LEU A 91 -9.35 6.86 9.20
CA LEU A 91 -8.08 6.15 8.93
C LEU A 91 -7.71 5.25 10.11
N ARG A 92 -7.86 5.73 11.34
CA ARG A 92 -7.66 4.91 12.54
C ARG A 92 -8.56 3.68 12.53
N GLU A 93 -9.86 3.87 12.30
CA GLU A 93 -10.83 2.78 12.23
C GLU A 93 -10.49 1.78 11.12
N TYR A 94 -10.14 2.28 9.92
CA TYR A 94 -9.73 1.44 8.80
C TYR A 94 -8.55 0.52 9.17
N LEU A 95 -7.52 1.08 9.80
CA LEU A 95 -6.34 0.32 10.20
C LEU A 95 -6.65 -0.68 11.34
N LEU A 96 -7.49 -0.28 12.30
CA LEU A 96 -7.92 -1.17 13.39
C LEU A 96 -8.76 -2.35 12.89
N ARG A 97 -9.55 -2.17 11.83
CA ARG A 97 -10.36 -3.21 11.18
C ARG A 97 -9.57 -4.13 10.23
N GLY A 98 -8.25 -4.03 10.20
CA GLY A 98 -7.41 -4.91 9.38
C GLY A 98 -6.98 -4.33 8.04
N GLY A 99 -7.28 -3.06 7.76
CA GLY A 99 -6.72 -2.35 6.62
C GLY A 99 -5.20 -2.19 6.73
N PHE A 100 -4.54 -1.99 5.60
CA PHE A 100 -3.10 -1.75 5.51
C PHE A 100 -2.84 -0.43 4.78
N LEU A 101 -1.94 0.39 5.31
CA LEU A 101 -1.48 1.63 4.69
C LEU A 101 -0.02 1.51 4.30
N HIS A 102 0.27 1.64 3.03
CA HIS A 102 1.61 1.87 2.51
C HIS A 102 1.79 3.35 2.18
N VAL A 103 2.89 3.93 2.63
CA VAL A 103 3.28 5.31 2.33
C VAL A 103 4.64 5.30 1.67
N SER A 104 4.71 5.83 0.47
CA SER A 104 5.96 5.98 -0.26
C SER A 104 6.48 7.41 -0.10
N ASP A 105 7.71 7.52 0.37
CA ASP A 105 8.37 8.80 0.59
C ASP A 105 8.86 9.36 -0.74
N ASN A 106 8.04 10.15 -1.39
CA ASN A 106 8.52 11.07 -2.38
C ASN A 106 9.10 12.29 -1.65
N TYR A 107 10.24 12.74 -2.06
CA TYR A 107 11.00 13.78 -1.37
C TYR A 107 10.17 14.95 -0.84
N GLY A 108 10.25 15.20 0.48
CA GLY A 108 9.54 16.28 1.15
C GLY A 108 8.20 15.90 1.80
N LEU A 109 7.78 14.63 1.75
CA LEU A 109 6.55 14.15 2.40
C LEU A 109 6.75 13.83 3.90
N ASP A 110 7.95 13.47 4.34
CA ASP A 110 8.26 12.89 5.65
C ASP A 110 7.65 13.66 6.83
N SER A 111 7.93 14.96 6.93
CA SER A 111 7.47 15.76 8.06
C SER A 111 5.95 15.87 8.14
N ALA A 112 5.29 15.98 6.99
CA ALA A 112 3.85 16.06 6.90
C ALA A 112 3.20 14.71 7.25
N PHE A 113 3.72 13.61 6.71
CA PHE A 113 3.21 12.29 7.03
C PHE A 113 3.38 11.96 8.52
N ARG A 114 4.57 12.18 9.11
CA ARG A 114 4.80 11.93 10.54
C ARG A 114 3.86 12.72 11.43
N ARG A 115 3.57 13.97 11.09
CA ARG A 115 2.62 14.81 11.82
C ARG A 115 1.21 14.20 11.76
N GLU A 116 0.72 13.83 10.59
CA GLU A 116 -0.64 13.33 10.44
C GLU A 116 -0.81 11.93 11.04
N ILE A 117 0.16 11.04 10.87
CA ILE A 117 0.05 9.69 11.42
C ILE A 117 0.14 9.66 12.95
N ALA A 118 0.84 10.62 13.56
CA ALA A 118 0.85 10.80 15.02
C ALA A 118 -0.52 11.25 15.56
N ARG A 119 -1.32 11.96 14.77
CA ARG A 119 -2.73 12.27 15.12
C ARG A 119 -3.62 11.04 15.03
N VAL A 120 -3.35 10.17 14.05
CA VAL A 120 -4.07 8.90 13.90
C VAL A 120 -3.78 7.98 15.09
N PHE A 121 -2.54 7.84 15.51
CA PHE A 121 -2.11 7.00 16.63
C PHE A 121 -1.19 7.78 17.60
N PRO A 122 -1.73 8.60 18.51
CA PRO A 122 -0.90 9.37 19.45
C PRO A 122 -0.09 8.50 20.42
N ASP A 123 -0.58 7.30 20.69
CA ASP A 123 -0.01 6.30 21.60
C ASP A 123 0.89 5.26 20.91
N ARG A 124 1.04 5.33 19.58
CA ARG A 124 1.79 4.35 18.77
C ARG A 124 2.72 5.07 17.80
N PRO A 125 3.97 5.32 18.16
CA PRO A 125 4.91 5.97 17.26
C PRO A 125 5.27 5.07 16.07
N LEU A 126 5.72 5.70 14.98
CA LEU A 126 6.42 4.99 13.91
C LEU A 126 7.73 4.41 14.47
N VAL A 127 7.92 3.11 14.32
CA VAL A 127 9.13 2.39 14.74
C VAL A 127 9.77 1.72 13.53
N ASP A 128 11.07 1.42 13.62
CA ASP A 128 11.74 0.61 12.60
C ASP A 128 11.07 -0.77 12.49
N VAL A 129 10.79 -1.19 11.26
CA VAL A 129 10.35 -2.57 10.99
C VAL A 129 11.58 -3.47 11.00
N PRO A 130 11.67 -4.44 11.92
CA PRO A 130 12.84 -5.31 12.02
C PRO A 130 13.12 -6.06 10.71
N LEU A 131 14.38 -6.23 10.34
CA LEU A 131 14.74 -6.96 9.12
C LEU A 131 14.27 -8.42 9.13
N SER A 132 14.01 -9.00 10.30
CA SER A 132 13.41 -10.34 10.45
C SER A 132 11.89 -10.36 10.23
N HIS A 133 11.24 -9.21 10.04
CA HIS A 133 9.79 -9.14 9.87
C HIS A 133 9.36 -9.81 8.56
N PRO A 134 8.26 -10.59 8.56
CA PRO A 134 7.79 -11.31 7.36
C PRO A 134 7.60 -10.46 6.11
N VAL A 135 7.30 -9.16 6.24
CA VAL A 135 7.15 -8.27 5.08
C VAL A 135 8.38 -8.25 4.16
N TYR A 136 9.57 -8.52 4.70
CA TYR A 136 10.81 -8.59 3.92
C TYR A 136 11.11 -9.97 3.33
N HIS A 137 10.29 -11.02 3.65
CA HIS A 137 10.64 -12.41 3.32
C HIS A 137 9.49 -13.25 2.74
N LEU A 138 8.31 -12.65 2.46
CA LEU A 138 7.11 -13.42 2.09
C LEU A 138 7.21 -14.11 0.73
N VAL A 139 7.48 -13.36 -0.33
CA VAL A 139 7.58 -13.84 -1.71
C VAL A 139 9.02 -13.72 -2.19
N TYR A 140 9.66 -12.63 -1.84
CA TYR A 140 11.05 -12.32 -2.15
C TYR A 140 11.80 -12.01 -0.87
N ASP A 141 13.08 -12.35 -0.84
CA ASP A 141 13.95 -12.16 0.31
C ASP A 141 14.72 -10.83 0.23
N PHE A 142 14.57 -10.00 1.27
CA PHE A 142 15.23 -8.70 1.44
C PHE A 142 16.02 -8.66 2.76
N PRO A 143 17.07 -9.47 2.92
CA PRO A 143 17.79 -9.61 4.20
C PRO A 143 18.52 -8.33 4.62
N ARG A 144 18.70 -7.38 3.70
CA ARG A 144 19.30 -6.06 3.96
C ARG A 144 18.27 -4.93 4.03
N GLY A 145 16.96 -5.26 3.99
CA GLY A 145 15.86 -4.29 3.98
C GLY A 145 15.58 -3.69 2.62
N LEU A 146 15.02 -2.49 2.61
CA LEU A 146 14.54 -1.82 1.40
C LEU A 146 15.64 -1.51 0.39
N PRO A 147 15.36 -1.63 -0.92
CA PRO A 147 16.24 -1.07 -1.94
C PRO A 147 16.23 0.46 -1.83
N LYS A 148 17.36 1.10 -2.14
CA LYS A 148 17.44 2.56 -2.29
C LYS A 148 17.20 2.91 -3.75
N ILE A 149 16.03 3.45 -4.07
CA ILE A 149 15.68 3.80 -5.46
C ILE A 149 16.26 5.17 -5.80
N HIS A 150 15.85 6.21 -5.09
CA HIS A 150 16.35 7.55 -5.29
C HIS A 150 17.17 8.07 -4.09
N GLN A 151 18.06 9.02 -4.39
CA GLN A 151 18.87 9.69 -3.38
C GLN A 151 18.18 10.98 -2.95
N HIS A 152 17.49 10.96 -1.80
CA HIS A 152 16.88 12.16 -1.22
C HIS A 152 17.94 12.99 -0.46
N ASP A 153 18.00 12.80 0.87
CA ASP A 153 19.01 13.45 1.73
C ASP A 153 20.28 12.61 1.92
N GLY A 154 20.45 11.56 1.11
CA GLY A 154 21.59 10.65 1.20
C GLY A 154 21.59 9.72 2.41
N LYS A 155 20.46 9.64 3.13
CA LYS A 155 20.29 8.71 4.25
C LYS A 155 19.97 7.30 3.76
N PRO A 156 20.21 6.25 4.56
CA PRO A 156 19.83 4.89 4.20
C PRO A 156 18.32 4.74 4.07
N ALA A 157 17.88 3.90 3.11
CA ALA A 157 16.49 3.48 3.02
C ALA A 157 16.07 2.71 4.28
N ARG A 158 14.94 3.08 4.88
CA ARG A 158 14.41 2.46 6.11
C ARG A 158 12.93 2.22 6.00
N GLY A 159 12.48 1.03 6.42
CA GLY A 159 11.06 0.74 6.62
C GLY A 159 10.64 1.11 8.04
N PHE A 160 9.72 2.07 8.16
CA PHE A 160 9.05 2.37 9.43
C PHE A 160 7.64 1.78 9.43
N GLY A 161 7.12 1.47 10.62
CA GLY A 161 5.77 0.93 10.72
C GLY A 161 5.04 1.30 12.00
N ILE A 162 3.73 1.11 11.96
CA ILE A 162 2.88 1.09 13.16
C ILE A 162 2.29 -0.30 13.28
N PHE A 163 2.41 -0.89 14.46
CA PHE A 163 1.90 -2.21 14.79
C PHE A 163 0.59 -2.12 15.59
N ILE A 164 -0.38 -2.97 15.24
CA ILE A 164 -1.61 -3.19 15.99
C ILE A 164 -1.58 -4.64 16.47
N GLY A 165 -1.24 -4.85 17.75
CA GLY A 165 -0.78 -6.14 18.22
C GLY A 165 0.52 -6.52 17.51
N GLU A 166 0.56 -7.72 16.92
CA GLU A 166 1.71 -8.19 16.12
C GLU A 166 1.61 -7.81 14.63
N ARG A 167 0.45 -7.31 14.20
CA ARG A 167 0.23 -6.98 12.79
C ARG A 167 0.80 -5.60 12.45
N LEU A 168 1.66 -5.55 11.44
CA LEU A 168 2.08 -4.31 10.80
C LEU A 168 0.90 -3.73 10.02
N ALA A 169 0.37 -2.61 10.48
CA ALA A 169 -0.79 -1.95 9.87
C ALA A 169 -0.41 -0.79 8.95
N VAL A 170 0.71 -0.14 9.24
CA VAL A 170 1.28 0.95 8.43
C VAL A 170 2.70 0.59 8.07
N PHE A 171 3.06 0.73 6.81
CA PHE A 171 4.44 0.62 6.34
C PHE A 171 4.82 1.90 5.59
N TYR A 172 5.91 2.53 6.01
CA TYR A 172 6.44 3.76 5.44
C TYR A 172 7.86 3.53 4.94
N ASP A 173 8.09 3.70 3.64
CA ASP A 173 9.38 3.49 2.99
C ASP A 173 10.21 4.78 2.95
N TYR A 174 10.72 5.20 4.09
CA TYR A 174 11.51 6.41 4.25
C TYR A 174 12.83 6.36 3.46
N GLU A 175 13.15 7.44 2.73
CA GLU A 175 14.39 7.58 1.93
C GLU A 175 14.57 6.47 0.88
N CYS A 176 13.49 5.82 0.47
CA CYS A 176 13.53 4.68 -0.44
C CYS A 176 12.94 4.97 -1.80
N ASP A 177 11.71 5.53 -1.83
CA ASP A 177 10.98 5.91 -3.03
C ASP A 177 10.49 4.71 -3.87
N LEU A 178 9.90 3.72 -3.18
CA LEU A 178 9.34 2.54 -3.88
C LEU A 178 8.32 2.91 -4.95
N GLY A 179 7.50 3.93 -4.69
CA GLY A 179 6.48 4.39 -5.63
C GLY A 179 7.06 4.85 -6.97
N ASN A 180 8.19 5.55 -6.95
CA ASN A 180 8.91 5.94 -8.16
C ASN A 180 9.54 4.72 -8.84
N GLY A 181 10.09 3.79 -8.05
CA GLY A 181 10.66 2.55 -8.58
C GLY A 181 9.63 1.63 -9.25
N TRP A 182 8.34 1.84 -9.06
CA TRP A 182 7.27 1.11 -9.78
C TRP A 182 6.81 1.79 -11.06
N GLU A 183 7.24 3.05 -11.32
CA GLU A 183 6.91 3.77 -12.56
C GLU A 183 7.46 3.05 -13.79
N ASN A 184 6.99 3.45 -14.97
CA ASN A 184 7.61 3.03 -16.20
C ASN A 184 9.09 3.44 -16.21
N THR A 185 9.96 2.57 -16.70
CA THR A 185 11.42 2.77 -16.64
C THR A 185 11.90 4.05 -17.31
N GLU A 186 11.19 4.53 -18.33
CA GLU A 186 11.50 5.77 -19.05
C GLU A 186 11.20 7.05 -18.26
N VAL A 187 10.47 6.97 -17.13
CA VAL A 187 10.09 8.15 -16.34
C VAL A 187 11.30 8.69 -15.58
N TYR A 188 11.98 7.82 -14.85
CA TYR A 188 13.15 8.19 -14.03
C TYR A 188 14.47 7.64 -14.56
N ASN A 189 14.42 6.75 -15.57
CA ASN A 189 15.57 6.04 -16.11
C ASN A 189 16.33 5.25 -15.04
N ASP A 190 15.62 4.70 -14.08
CA ASP A 190 16.21 3.87 -13.03
C ASP A 190 16.89 2.64 -13.63
N PRO A 191 18.02 2.20 -13.04
CA PRO A 191 18.62 0.93 -13.40
C PRO A 191 17.61 -0.22 -13.33
N PRO A 192 17.57 -1.14 -14.31
CA PRO A 192 16.60 -2.23 -14.35
C PRO A 192 16.55 -3.07 -13.06
N GLU A 193 17.69 -3.25 -12.41
CA GLU A 193 17.80 -3.98 -11.15
C GLU A 193 17.12 -3.25 -9.97
N LEU A 194 17.11 -1.93 -9.94
CA LEU A 194 16.42 -1.15 -8.93
C LEU A 194 14.90 -1.16 -9.17
N HIS A 195 14.47 -0.98 -10.41
CA HIS A 195 13.07 -1.12 -10.80
C HIS A 195 12.53 -2.52 -10.42
N GLU A 196 13.27 -3.58 -10.75
CA GLU A 196 12.90 -4.94 -10.38
C GLU A 196 12.86 -5.15 -8.86
N ALA A 197 13.83 -4.62 -8.12
CA ALA A 197 13.84 -4.70 -6.65
C ALA A 197 12.65 -3.96 -6.03
N ALA A 198 12.29 -2.78 -6.55
CA ALA A 198 11.11 -2.05 -6.13
C ALA A 198 9.82 -2.86 -6.34
N LEU A 199 9.63 -3.45 -7.52
CA LEU A 199 8.46 -4.29 -7.82
C LEU A 199 8.39 -5.52 -6.91
N ARG A 200 9.51 -6.20 -6.66
CA ARG A 200 9.57 -7.34 -5.72
C ARG A 200 9.15 -6.94 -4.31
N MET A 201 9.63 -5.79 -3.82
CA MET A 201 9.22 -5.30 -2.49
C MET A 201 7.74 -4.93 -2.45
N GLY A 202 7.21 -4.32 -3.52
CA GLY A 202 5.78 -4.04 -3.64
C GLY A 202 4.92 -5.32 -3.62
N VAL A 203 5.37 -6.39 -4.27
CA VAL A 203 4.71 -7.71 -4.21
C VAL A 203 4.70 -8.25 -2.78
N ASN A 204 5.81 -8.14 -2.04
CA ASN A 204 5.85 -8.51 -0.63
C ASN A 204 4.87 -7.72 0.22
N LEU A 205 4.84 -6.38 0.07
CA LEU A 205 3.95 -5.50 0.81
C LEU A 205 2.48 -5.86 0.59
N PHE A 206 2.09 -6.04 -0.68
CA PHE A 206 0.70 -6.39 -1.01
C PHE A 206 0.33 -7.78 -0.48
N THR A 207 1.19 -8.76 -0.68
CA THR A 207 0.97 -10.13 -0.19
C THR A 207 0.85 -10.14 1.33
N TYR A 208 1.74 -9.42 2.03
CA TYR A 208 1.65 -9.26 3.49
C TYR A 208 0.31 -8.65 3.91
N ALA A 209 -0.11 -7.56 3.29
CA ALA A 209 -1.36 -6.90 3.61
C ALA A 209 -2.59 -7.82 3.49
N ILE A 210 -2.60 -8.69 2.48
CA ILE A 210 -3.72 -9.61 2.26
C ILE A 210 -3.69 -10.80 3.22
N THR A 211 -2.49 -11.33 3.53
CA THR A 211 -2.35 -12.55 4.35
C THR A 211 -2.31 -12.29 5.85
N SER A 212 -1.94 -11.07 6.27
CA SER A 212 -1.85 -10.67 7.69
C SER A 212 -3.13 -10.05 8.25
N ARG A 213 -4.21 -9.96 7.45
CA ARG A 213 -5.50 -9.47 7.95
C ARG A 213 -5.98 -10.40 9.07
N ALA A 214 -6.30 -9.80 10.23
CA ALA A 214 -7.00 -10.55 11.25
C ALA A 214 -8.31 -11.08 10.64
N VAL A 215 -8.49 -12.40 10.67
CA VAL A 215 -9.79 -13.00 10.43
C VAL A 215 -10.66 -12.56 11.61
N PRO A 216 -11.82 -11.92 11.38
CA PRO A 216 -12.71 -11.50 12.46
C PRO A 216 -13.24 -12.67 13.27
#